data_e838259bbe21a259813ac2ddbaf61e6e
#
_entry.id   e838259bbe21a259813ac2ddbaf61e6e
#
_cell.length_a   1.000
_cell.length_b   1.000
_cell.length_c   1.000
_cell.angle_alpha   90.00
_cell.angle_beta   90.00
_cell.angle_gamma   90.00
#
_symmetry.space_group_name_H-M   'P 1'
#
loop_
_entity.id
_entity.type
_entity.pdbx_description
1 polymer ?
#
loop_
_entity_poly.entity_id
_entity_poly.type
_entity_poly.pdbx_seq_one_letter_code
_entity_poly.pdbx_strand_id
1 'polypeptide(L)'
;MWPRWLRAIATIWVAWDSKNRKTLDWFWILVVFLLGPLLLPVYMAVRPLLPKEKRNGGLLWNIFVNCEKFLVWIAGIAAAAVFAENLMLPHDKNLAEVKRAEIKAGSIIGAVFVILLLGIERMVFDHIREKIEG
;
A
#
# COMPACT_ATOMS: atom_id res chain seq x y z
N MET A 1 -8.17 5.81 13.63
CA MET A 1 -8.47 6.92 12.69
C MET A 1 -7.18 7.41 12.04
N TRP A 2 -7.18 7.65 10.76
CA TRP A 2 -5.97 8.06 10.04
C TRP A 2 -5.51 9.46 10.44
N PRO A 3 -4.20 9.70 10.57
CA PRO A 3 -3.68 11.04 10.86
C PRO A 3 -4.06 12.04 9.75
N ARG A 4 -4.30 13.28 10.14
CA ARG A 4 -4.78 14.34 9.22
C ARG A 4 -3.85 14.57 8.03
N TRP A 5 -2.54 14.50 8.24
CA TRP A 5 -1.54 14.67 7.20
C TRP A 5 -1.59 13.55 6.15
N LEU A 6 -1.86 12.29 6.57
CA LEU A 6 -1.95 11.17 5.65
C LEU A 6 -3.19 11.27 4.74
N ARG A 7 -4.32 11.72 5.29
CA ARG A 7 -5.52 12.02 4.51
C ARG A 7 -5.28 13.15 3.51
N ALA A 8 -4.60 14.22 3.95
CA ALA A 8 -4.26 15.34 3.09
C ALA A 8 -3.38 14.90 1.91
N ILE A 9 -2.32 14.14 2.16
CA ILE A 9 -1.42 13.62 1.11
C ILE A 9 -2.19 12.74 0.12
N ALA A 10 -3.01 11.80 0.61
CA ALA A 10 -3.79 10.92 -0.23
C ALA A 10 -4.78 11.72 -1.12
N THR A 11 -5.45 12.71 -0.55
CA THR A 11 -6.40 13.58 -1.26
C THR A 11 -5.71 14.41 -2.33
N ILE A 12 -4.56 15.00 -2.02
CA ILE A 12 -3.75 15.78 -2.97
C ILE A 12 -3.30 14.87 -4.12
N TRP A 13 -2.85 13.66 -3.81
CA TRP A 13 -2.43 12.70 -4.82
C TRP A 13 -3.59 12.32 -5.77
N VAL A 14 -4.78 12.03 -5.23
CA VAL A 14 -5.97 11.72 -6.04
C VAL A 14 -6.38 12.92 -6.91
N ALA A 15 -6.33 14.12 -6.37
CA ALA A 15 -6.63 15.34 -7.13
C ALA A 15 -5.64 15.54 -8.28
N TRP A 16 -4.36 15.33 -8.03
CA TRP A 16 -3.30 15.42 -9.03
C TRP A 16 -3.43 14.33 -10.11
N ASP A 17 -3.65 13.08 -9.70
CA ASP A 17 -3.82 11.94 -10.62
C ASP A 17 -5.07 12.11 -11.49
N SER A 18 -6.21 12.50 -10.91
CA SER A 18 -7.45 12.74 -11.66
C SER A 18 -7.32 13.89 -12.64
N LYS A 19 -6.61 14.96 -12.28
CA LYS A 19 -6.30 16.08 -13.19
C LYS A 19 -5.45 15.62 -14.37
N ASN A 20 -4.42 14.81 -14.13
CA ASN A 20 -3.56 14.27 -15.20
C ASN A 20 -4.32 13.35 -16.16
N ARG A 21 -5.39 12.72 -15.69
CA ARG A 21 -6.28 11.86 -16.50
C ARG A 21 -7.39 12.65 -17.21
N LYS A 22 -7.38 13.99 -17.12
CA LYS A 22 -8.40 14.90 -17.68
C LYS A 22 -9.81 14.65 -17.14
N THR A 23 -9.93 14.04 -16.00
CA THR A 23 -11.19 13.78 -15.30
C THR A 23 -11.04 14.22 -13.86
N LEU A 24 -11.33 15.49 -13.57
CA LEU A 24 -11.36 15.96 -12.19
C LEU A 24 -12.57 15.34 -11.48
N ASP A 25 -12.36 14.24 -10.81
CA ASP A 25 -13.42 13.52 -10.14
C ASP A 25 -13.52 13.96 -8.67
N TRP A 26 -14.35 14.95 -8.42
CA TRP A 26 -14.62 15.49 -7.10
C TRP A 26 -15.19 14.46 -6.14
N PHE A 27 -15.90 13.47 -6.65
CA PHE A 27 -16.44 12.39 -5.85
C PHE A 27 -15.31 11.61 -5.17
N TRP A 28 -14.31 11.18 -5.90
CA TRP A 28 -13.18 10.43 -5.35
C TRP A 28 -12.29 11.25 -4.43
N ILE A 29 -12.11 12.54 -4.74
CA ILE A 29 -11.37 13.47 -3.87
C ILE A 29 -12.05 13.56 -2.51
N LEU A 30 -13.38 13.75 -2.49
CA LEU A 30 -14.17 13.83 -1.26
C LEU A 30 -14.16 12.51 -0.49
N VAL A 31 -14.36 11.40 -1.17
CA VAL A 31 -14.41 10.06 -0.59
C VAL A 31 -13.08 9.70 0.08
N VAL A 32 -11.95 9.95 -0.58
CA VAL A 32 -10.62 9.70 -0.01
C VAL A 32 -10.32 10.65 1.14
N PHE A 33 -10.77 11.89 1.07
CA PHE A 33 -10.64 12.84 2.17
C PHE A 33 -11.40 12.41 3.43
N LEU A 34 -12.62 11.90 3.28
CA LEU A 34 -13.47 11.48 4.40
C LEU A 34 -13.04 10.13 4.98
N LEU A 35 -12.81 9.15 4.14
CA LEU A 35 -12.56 7.76 4.55
C LEU A 35 -11.07 7.40 4.61
N GLY A 36 -10.22 8.26 4.08
CA GLY A 36 -8.77 8.14 4.16
C GLY A 36 -8.14 7.26 3.07
N PRO A 37 -6.84 6.97 3.20
CA PRO A 37 -6.04 6.32 2.15
C PRO A 37 -6.44 4.87 1.87
N LEU A 38 -7.26 4.25 2.71
CA LEU A 38 -7.76 2.88 2.52
C LEU A 38 -8.54 2.70 1.22
N LEU A 39 -9.11 3.78 0.69
CA LEU A 39 -9.85 3.76 -0.57
C LEU A 39 -8.97 3.99 -1.81
N LEU A 40 -7.68 4.29 -1.65
CA LEU A 40 -6.76 4.42 -2.78
C LEU A 40 -6.73 3.20 -3.70
N PRO A 41 -6.68 1.95 -3.20
CA PRO A 41 -6.74 0.77 -4.06
C PRO A 41 -8.00 0.69 -4.91
N VAL A 42 -9.14 1.06 -4.33
CA VAL A 42 -10.43 1.08 -5.04
C VAL A 42 -10.44 2.18 -6.11
N TYR A 43 -9.99 3.38 -5.76
CA TYR A 43 -9.82 4.46 -6.72
C TYR A 43 -8.92 4.05 -7.89
N MET A 44 -7.76 3.44 -7.61
CA MET A 44 -6.83 2.97 -8.63
C MET A 44 -7.44 1.90 -9.55
N ALA A 45 -8.38 1.09 -9.04
CA ALA A 45 -9.08 0.08 -9.83
C ALA A 45 -10.15 0.67 -10.75
N VAL A 46 -10.77 1.78 -10.35
CA VAL A 46 -11.93 2.37 -11.05
C VAL A 46 -11.54 3.55 -11.94
N ARG A 47 -10.42 4.22 -11.66
CA ARG A 47 -9.97 5.41 -12.39
C ARG A 47 -9.83 5.15 -13.90
N PRO A 48 -10.10 6.15 -14.77
CA PRO A 48 -9.90 6.00 -16.21
C PRO A 48 -8.43 5.75 -16.55
N LEU A 49 -8.21 4.88 -17.54
CA LEU A 49 -6.87 4.48 -17.99
C LEU A 49 -6.24 5.56 -18.88
N LEU A 50 -4.95 5.77 -18.71
CA LEU A 50 -4.15 6.53 -19.67
C LEU A 50 -3.90 5.70 -20.96
N PRO A 51 -3.57 6.35 -22.10
CA PRO A 51 -3.43 5.64 -23.40
C PRO A 51 -2.44 4.48 -23.41
N LYS A 52 -1.48 4.47 -22.48
CA LYS A 52 -0.45 3.41 -22.36
C LYS A 52 -0.74 2.42 -21.24
N GLU A 53 -1.77 2.65 -20.45
CA GLU A 53 -2.15 1.75 -19.35
C GLU A 53 -3.10 0.68 -19.86
N LYS A 54 -2.87 -0.55 -19.41
CA LYS A 54 -3.76 -1.69 -19.65
C LYS A 54 -4.26 -2.22 -18.30
N ARG A 55 -5.53 -2.60 -18.29
CA ARG A 55 -6.14 -3.25 -17.13
C ARG A 55 -6.50 -4.67 -17.53
N ASN A 56 -5.90 -5.62 -16.85
CA ASN A 56 -6.17 -7.04 -17.07
C ASN A 56 -7.14 -7.53 -16.00
N GLY A 57 -8.15 -8.30 -16.40
CA GLY A 57 -9.14 -8.88 -15.49
C GLY A 57 -10.30 -7.95 -15.15
N GLY A 58 -11.21 -8.45 -14.31
CA GLY A 58 -12.39 -7.72 -13.87
C GLY A 58 -12.11 -6.68 -12.78
N LEU A 59 -13.17 -5.94 -12.39
CA LEU A 59 -13.09 -4.89 -11.37
C LEU A 59 -12.55 -5.43 -10.02
N LEU A 60 -13.09 -6.54 -9.55
CA LEU A 60 -12.67 -7.15 -8.28
C LEU A 60 -11.20 -7.57 -8.29
N TRP A 61 -10.74 -8.11 -9.41
CA TRP A 61 -9.34 -8.46 -9.61
C TRP A 61 -8.42 -7.25 -9.52
N ASN A 62 -8.79 -6.15 -10.17
CA ASN A 62 -8.02 -4.91 -10.13
C ASN A 62 -8.01 -4.28 -8.73
N ILE A 63 -9.11 -4.35 -7.98
CA ILE A 63 -9.15 -3.92 -6.58
C ILE A 63 -8.17 -4.76 -5.76
N PHE A 64 -8.19 -6.08 -5.90
CA PHE A 64 -7.34 -6.99 -5.16
C PHE A 64 -5.84 -6.72 -5.43
N VAL A 65 -5.44 -6.62 -6.69
CA VAL A 65 -4.05 -6.32 -7.10
C VAL A 65 -3.58 -4.96 -6.58
N ASN A 66 -4.46 -3.96 -6.59
CA ASN A 66 -4.11 -2.64 -6.06
C ASN A 66 -4.04 -2.62 -4.53
N CYS A 67 -4.90 -3.38 -3.84
CA CYS A 67 -4.79 -3.57 -2.38
C CYS A 67 -3.46 -4.20 -2.00
N GLU A 68 -3.03 -5.18 -2.73
CA GLU A 68 -1.76 -5.85 -2.49
C GLU A 68 -0.57 -4.91 -2.71
N LYS A 69 -0.53 -4.19 -3.82
CA LYS A 69 0.49 -3.16 -4.05
C LYS A 69 0.53 -2.13 -2.92
N PHE A 70 -0.64 -1.73 -2.42
CA PHE A 70 -0.76 -0.80 -1.32
C PHE A 70 -0.20 -1.37 -0.02
N LEU A 71 -0.46 -2.65 0.27
CA LEU A 71 0.11 -3.34 1.45
C LEU A 71 1.62 -3.46 1.36
N VAL A 72 2.17 -3.76 0.19
CA VAL A 72 3.62 -3.80 -0.05
C VAL A 72 4.26 -2.42 0.19
N TRP A 73 3.61 -1.35 -0.25
CA TRP A 73 4.07 0.02 0.01
C TRP A 73 4.05 0.36 1.50
N ILE A 74 2.98 0.01 2.22
CA ILE A 74 2.88 0.21 3.68
C ILE A 74 3.98 -0.56 4.39
N ALA A 75 4.21 -1.82 4.02
CA ALA A 75 5.27 -2.65 4.60
C ALA A 75 6.66 -2.05 4.36
N GLY A 76 6.92 -1.52 3.16
CA GLY A 76 8.16 -0.82 2.83
C GLY A 76 8.38 0.44 3.67
N ILE A 77 7.35 1.26 3.84
CA ILE A 77 7.40 2.47 4.67
C ILE A 77 7.61 2.10 6.14
N ALA A 78 6.93 1.08 6.65
CA ALA A 78 7.11 0.60 8.02
C ALA A 78 8.53 0.08 8.26
N ALA A 79 9.10 -0.68 7.32
CA ALA A 79 10.47 -1.14 7.38
C ALA A 79 11.48 0.02 7.39
N ALA A 80 11.26 1.05 6.57
CA ALA A 80 12.10 2.24 6.55
C ALA A 80 12.00 3.04 7.86
N ALA A 81 10.81 3.16 8.46
CA ALA A 81 10.61 3.81 9.76
C ALA A 81 11.36 3.07 10.88
N VAL A 82 11.25 1.74 10.91
CA VAL A 82 11.97 0.88 11.88
C VAL A 82 13.49 1.03 11.72
N PHE A 83 13.97 1.10 10.48
CA PHE A 83 15.40 1.32 10.22
C PHE A 83 15.86 2.71 10.70
N ALA A 84 15.06 3.76 10.46
CA ALA A 84 15.34 5.11 10.93
C ALA A 84 15.35 5.18 12.48
N GLU A 85 14.39 4.53 13.15
CA GLU A 85 14.39 4.43 14.62
C GLU A 85 15.64 3.75 15.16
N ASN A 86 16.14 2.71 14.50
CA ASN A 86 17.38 2.02 14.87
C ASN A 86 18.59 2.95 14.82
N LEU A 87 18.63 3.88 13.86
CA LEU A 87 19.71 4.86 13.73
C LEU A 87 19.66 5.93 14.83
N MET A 88 18.46 6.20 15.38
CA MET A 88 18.22 7.23 16.38
C MET A 88 18.20 6.69 17.83
N LEU A 89 18.61 5.44 18.04
CA LEU A 89 18.59 4.83 19.38
C LEU A 89 19.46 5.59 20.37
N PRO A 90 19.00 5.77 21.62
CA PRO A 90 19.76 6.46 22.65
C PRO A 90 21.07 5.74 23.00
N HIS A 91 22.03 6.52 23.51
CA HIS A 91 23.35 6.03 23.89
C HIS A 91 23.34 5.14 25.14
N ASP A 92 22.24 5.08 25.89
CA ASP A 92 22.04 4.17 27.02
C ASP A 92 22.00 2.72 26.52
N LYS A 93 23.04 1.96 26.87
CA LYS A 93 23.25 0.59 26.39
C LYS A 93 22.10 -0.35 26.74
N ASN A 94 21.55 -0.28 27.95
CA ASN A 94 20.53 -1.19 28.42
C ASN A 94 19.17 -0.96 27.69
N LEU A 95 18.78 0.31 27.57
CA LEU A 95 17.56 0.68 26.86
C LEU A 95 17.67 0.44 25.35
N ALA A 96 18.88 0.67 24.79
CA ALA A 96 19.14 0.44 23.38
C ALA A 96 19.10 -1.06 23.02
N GLU A 97 19.56 -1.94 23.90
CA GLU A 97 19.52 -3.40 23.67
C GLU A 97 18.07 -3.93 23.66
N VAL A 98 17.25 -3.52 24.63
CA VAL A 98 15.83 -3.91 24.68
C VAL A 98 15.09 -3.42 23.44
N LYS A 99 15.25 -2.15 23.08
CA LYS A 99 14.61 -1.59 21.88
C LYS A 99 15.10 -2.26 20.58
N ARG A 100 16.38 -2.56 20.48
CA ARG A 100 16.91 -3.29 19.32
C ARG A 100 16.34 -4.69 19.21
N ALA A 101 16.14 -5.39 20.32
CA ALA A 101 15.52 -6.71 20.31
C ALA A 101 14.07 -6.64 19.86
N GLU A 102 13.28 -5.66 20.33
CA GLU A 102 11.89 -5.46 19.91
C GLU A 102 11.79 -5.11 18.41
N ILE A 103 12.64 -4.19 17.94
CA ILE A 103 12.68 -3.79 16.53
C ILE A 103 13.08 -4.98 15.63
N LYS A 104 14.08 -5.76 16.07
CA LYS A 104 14.53 -6.94 15.34
C LYS A 104 13.44 -8.00 15.23
N ALA A 105 12.72 -8.26 16.32
CA ALA A 105 11.59 -9.17 16.33
C ALA A 105 10.44 -8.66 15.41
N GLY A 106 10.08 -7.39 15.51
CA GLY A 106 9.07 -6.76 14.66
C GLY A 106 9.44 -6.79 13.17
N SER A 107 10.70 -6.53 12.84
CA SER A 107 11.19 -6.59 11.45
C SER A 107 11.14 -8.00 10.87
N ILE A 108 11.50 -9.01 11.65
CA ILE A 108 11.45 -10.42 11.22
C ILE A 108 9.98 -10.83 10.97
N ILE A 109 9.08 -10.52 11.91
CA ILE A 109 7.65 -10.82 11.77
C ILE A 109 7.07 -10.12 10.54
N GLY A 110 7.38 -8.83 10.36
CA GLY A 110 6.95 -8.08 9.19
C GLY A 110 7.47 -8.65 7.87
N ALA A 111 8.74 -9.03 7.81
CA ALA A 111 9.34 -9.65 6.63
C ALA A 111 8.71 -11.01 6.30
N VAL A 112 8.49 -11.85 7.31
CA VAL A 112 7.81 -13.14 7.13
C VAL A 112 6.38 -12.94 6.62
N PHE A 113 5.65 -11.97 7.18
CA PHE A 113 4.29 -11.65 6.74
C PHE A 113 4.25 -11.18 5.28
N VAL A 114 5.17 -10.31 4.87
CA VAL A 114 5.28 -9.85 3.47
C VAL A 114 5.62 -11.01 2.53
N ILE A 115 6.56 -11.89 2.91
CA ILE A 115 6.93 -13.06 2.10
C ILE A 115 5.74 -14.01 1.95
N LEU A 116 4.97 -14.25 3.02
CA LEU A 116 3.77 -15.07 2.98
C LEU A 116 2.69 -14.47 2.08
N LEU A 117 2.46 -13.15 2.17
CA LEU A 117 1.52 -12.45 1.29
C LEU A 117 1.92 -12.57 -0.18
N LEU A 118 3.19 -12.33 -0.50
CA LEU A 118 3.72 -12.46 -1.87
C LEU A 118 3.65 -13.91 -2.38
N GLY A 119 3.85 -14.89 -1.50
CA GLY A 119 3.71 -16.30 -1.82
C GLY A 119 2.27 -16.71 -2.14
N ILE A 120 1.34 -16.28 -1.30
CA ILE A 120 -0.11 -16.52 -1.51
C ILE A 120 -0.58 -15.85 -2.79
N GLU A 121 -0.16 -14.61 -3.02
CA GLU A 121 -0.47 -13.89 -4.25
C GLU A 121 -0.04 -14.65 -5.48
N ARG A 122 1.20 -15.10 -5.50
CA ARG A 122 1.73 -15.85 -6.65
C ARG A 122 0.93 -17.13 -6.92
N MET A 123 0.59 -17.88 -5.88
CA MET A 123 -0.24 -19.08 -5.99
C MET A 123 -1.65 -18.77 -6.52
N VAL A 124 -2.28 -17.71 -6.00
CA VAL A 124 -3.62 -17.28 -6.43
C VAL A 124 -3.56 -16.74 -7.86
N PHE A 125 -2.53 -16.00 -8.21
CA PHE A 125 -2.32 -15.47 -9.55
C PHE A 125 -2.17 -16.58 -10.58
N ASP A 126 -1.32 -17.55 -10.31
CA ASP A 126 -1.09 -18.68 -11.21
C ASP A 126 -2.37 -19.53 -11.36
N HIS A 127 -3.09 -19.79 -10.27
CA HIS A 127 -4.35 -20.55 -10.31
C HIS A 127 -5.48 -19.83 -11.07
N ILE A 128 -5.58 -18.51 -10.94
CA ILE A 128 -6.60 -17.74 -11.67
C ILE A 128 -6.19 -17.58 -13.13
N ARG A 129 -4.91 -17.42 -13.41
CA ARG A 129 -4.39 -17.36 -14.77
C ARG A 129 -4.71 -18.64 -15.54
N GLU A 130 -4.47 -19.80 -14.95
CA GLU A 130 -4.83 -21.10 -15.54
C GLU A 130 -6.32 -21.21 -15.85
N LYS A 131 -7.20 -20.65 -15.00
CA LYS A 131 -8.66 -20.67 -15.24
C LYS A 131 -9.12 -19.70 -16.32
N ILE A 132 -8.39 -18.62 -16.58
CA ILE A 132 -8.75 -17.61 -17.58
C ILE A 132 -8.18 -17.98 -18.95
N GLU A 133 -6.99 -18.58 -18.99
CA GLU A 133 -6.32 -18.99 -20.22
C GLU A 133 -6.72 -20.41 -20.69
N GLY A 134 -7.33 -21.19 -19.80
CA GLY A 134 -7.91 -22.51 -20.13
C GLY A 134 -9.35 -22.43 -20.55
#